data_1067bb4284613c5f81017619c6279cc6
#
_entry.id   1067bb4284613c5f81017619c6279cc6
#
_cell.length_a   1.000
_cell.length_b   1.000
_cell.length_c   1.000
_cell.angle_alpha   90.00
_cell.angle_beta   90.00
_cell.angle_gamma   90.00
#
_symmetry.space_group_name_H-M   'P 1'
#
loop_
_entity.id
_entity.type
_entity.pdbx_description
1 polymer ?
#
loop_
_entity_poly.entity_id
_entity_poly.type
_entity_poly.pdbx_seq_one_letter_code
_entity_poly.pdbx_strand_id
1 'polypeptide(L)'
;MEGFDLSLGKGLKPLFDDAPARFRRRISGVDYLHLKGRQSGDLFITRAGWPAASSILPERWFTGAQFSKPGQALAGATGAVYRVPVAHPVRSNFALVVKFSRFGQDVGITVAGNELTDDAEFMSRVDHAEFLPPFEEFGNLMRLRNQCGRHFATKAPLAIYSPPTRYLAWQLG
;
A
#
# COMPACT_ATOMS: atom_id res chain seq x y z
N MET A 1 0.17 -19.70 -7.02
CA MET A 1 0.49 -18.59 -6.09
C MET A 1 -0.68 -18.44 -5.14
N GLU A 2 -0.48 -18.67 -3.84
CA GLU A 2 -1.52 -18.38 -2.84
C GLU A 2 -1.59 -16.85 -2.72
N GLY A 3 -2.70 -16.27 -3.20
CA GLY A 3 -3.00 -14.85 -3.05
C GLY A 3 -3.36 -14.47 -1.61
N PHE A 4 -3.71 -13.19 -1.40
CA PHE A 4 -4.17 -12.71 -0.10
C PHE A 4 -5.58 -13.21 0.21
N ASP A 5 -5.79 -13.75 1.43
CA ASP A 5 -7.10 -14.19 1.89
C ASP A 5 -7.92 -13.00 2.44
N LEU A 6 -8.89 -12.55 1.66
CA LEU A 6 -9.81 -11.47 2.06
C LEU A 6 -10.91 -11.94 3.01
N SER A 7 -11.11 -13.23 3.20
CA SER A 7 -12.08 -13.77 4.16
C SER A 7 -11.63 -13.59 5.61
N LEU A 8 -10.33 -13.36 5.83
CA LEU A 8 -9.69 -13.27 7.14
C LEU A 8 -9.98 -14.51 8.02
N GLY A 9 -10.18 -15.68 7.38
CA GLY A 9 -10.52 -16.93 8.03
C GLY A 9 -11.99 -17.04 8.45
N LYS A 10 -12.88 -16.15 7.97
CA LYS A 10 -14.34 -16.19 8.28
C LYS A 10 -15.21 -16.74 7.13
N GLY A 11 -14.61 -17.28 6.07
CA GLY A 11 -15.32 -17.76 4.89
C GLY A 11 -15.77 -16.66 3.93
N LEU A 12 -16.38 -15.59 4.42
CA LEU A 12 -16.75 -14.40 3.65
C LEU A 12 -15.95 -13.18 4.10
N LYS A 13 -15.72 -12.23 3.17
CA LYS A 13 -15.06 -10.97 3.47
C LYS A 13 -15.89 -10.17 4.49
N PRO A 14 -15.38 -9.93 5.72
CA PRO A 14 -16.08 -9.18 6.75
C PRO A 14 -16.13 -7.68 6.42
N LEU A 15 -16.91 -6.91 7.15
CA LEU A 15 -16.76 -5.46 7.20
C LEU A 15 -15.41 -5.10 7.83
N PHE A 16 -14.90 -3.92 7.53
CA PHE A 16 -13.59 -3.47 8.04
C PHE A 16 -13.52 -3.53 9.58
N ASP A 17 -14.57 -3.08 10.24
CA ASP A 17 -14.64 -3.03 11.70
C ASP A 17 -14.90 -4.39 12.36
N ASP A 18 -15.40 -5.36 11.59
CA ASP A 18 -15.65 -6.72 12.07
C ASP A 18 -14.46 -7.66 11.85
N ALA A 19 -13.39 -7.13 11.28
CA ALA A 19 -12.17 -7.89 11.08
C ALA A 19 -11.56 -8.31 12.42
N PRO A 20 -11.04 -9.56 12.54
CA PRO A 20 -10.39 -10.02 13.77
C PRO A 20 -9.21 -9.13 14.15
N ALA A 21 -9.00 -8.93 15.46
CA ALA A 21 -7.96 -8.03 16.01
C ALA A 21 -6.55 -8.34 15.48
N ARG A 22 -6.24 -9.62 15.24
CA ARG A 22 -4.93 -10.06 14.70
C ARG A 22 -4.59 -9.44 13.34
N PHE A 23 -5.59 -9.04 12.55
CA PHE A 23 -5.37 -8.37 11.25
C PHE A 23 -5.33 -6.86 11.36
N ARG A 24 -5.72 -6.27 12.47
CA ARG A 24 -5.77 -4.81 12.64
C ARG A 24 -4.40 -4.27 13.02
N ARG A 25 -4.00 -3.17 12.37
CA ARG A 25 -2.80 -2.41 12.70
C ARG A 25 -3.11 -0.93 12.65
N ARG A 26 -2.55 -0.18 13.59
CA ARG A 26 -2.60 1.28 13.57
C ARG A 26 -1.18 1.80 13.41
N ILE A 27 -0.92 2.47 12.28
CA ILE A 27 0.42 2.97 11.94
C ILE A 27 0.26 4.41 11.46
N SER A 28 1.08 5.33 11.98
CA SER A 28 1.03 6.76 11.66
C SER A 28 -0.38 7.38 11.75
N GLY A 29 -1.19 6.91 12.72
CA GLY A 29 -2.55 7.39 12.96
C GLY A 29 -3.62 6.82 12.02
N VAL A 30 -3.27 5.94 11.08
CA VAL A 30 -4.20 5.29 10.16
C VAL A 30 -4.45 3.85 10.57
N ASP A 31 -5.71 3.41 10.49
CA ASP A 31 -6.09 2.02 10.75
C ASP A 31 -6.03 1.21 9.45
N TYR A 32 -5.37 0.07 9.51
CA TYR A 32 -5.17 -0.87 8.41
C TYR A 32 -5.66 -2.27 8.76
N LEU A 33 -6.09 -3.01 7.74
CA LEU A 33 -6.09 -4.47 7.78
C LEU A 33 -4.81 -4.97 7.13
N HIS A 34 -4.00 -5.70 7.90
CA HIS A 34 -2.74 -6.27 7.46
C HIS A 34 -2.97 -7.72 7.02
N LEU A 35 -2.75 -7.97 5.75
CA LEU A 35 -2.78 -9.29 5.13
C LEU A 35 -1.34 -9.71 4.85
N LYS A 36 -0.98 -10.90 5.32
CA LYS A 36 0.33 -11.48 5.09
C LYS A 36 0.23 -12.67 4.15
N GLY A 37 0.86 -12.58 3.00
CA GLY A 37 0.97 -13.67 2.05
C GLY A 37 2.31 -14.38 2.23
N ARG A 38 2.31 -15.72 2.29
CA ARG A 38 3.56 -16.50 2.45
C ARG A 38 4.61 -16.18 1.38
N GLN A 39 4.18 -15.97 0.14
CA GLN A 39 5.03 -15.65 -1.01
C GLN A 39 4.61 -14.38 -1.72
N SER A 40 3.58 -13.69 -1.22
CA SER A 40 2.98 -12.51 -1.86
C SER A 40 3.34 -11.21 -1.15
N GLY A 41 4.15 -11.26 -0.08
CA GLY A 41 4.52 -10.09 0.71
C GLY A 41 3.44 -9.64 1.68
N ASP A 42 3.45 -8.37 2.05
CA ASP A 42 2.55 -7.77 3.03
C ASP A 42 1.66 -6.71 2.36
N LEU A 43 0.37 -6.74 2.67
CA LEU A 43 -0.61 -5.80 2.14
C LEU A 43 -1.36 -5.14 3.30
N PHE A 44 -1.27 -3.82 3.40
CA PHE A 44 -1.94 -3.02 4.41
C PHE A 44 -3.06 -2.23 3.73
N ILE A 45 -4.32 -2.60 4.00
CA ILE A 45 -5.48 -1.99 3.36
C ILE A 45 -6.15 -1.03 4.34
N THR A 46 -6.37 0.21 3.91
CA THR A 46 -7.10 1.20 4.70
C THR A 46 -8.61 0.92 4.70
N ARG A 47 -9.35 1.57 5.59
CA ARG A 47 -10.81 1.56 5.58
C ARG A 47 -11.38 1.99 4.20
N ALA A 48 -10.78 2.98 3.55
CA ALA A 48 -11.21 3.45 2.23
C ALA A 48 -10.93 2.42 1.11
N GLY A 49 -9.85 1.63 1.25
CA GLY A 49 -9.48 0.59 0.30
C GLY A 49 -10.27 -0.71 0.45
N TRP A 50 -10.77 -1.01 1.65
CA TRP A 50 -11.39 -2.29 1.95
C TRP A 50 -12.59 -2.65 1.08
N PRO A 51 -13.52 -1.74 0.74
CA PRO A 51 -14.61 -2.05 -0.19
C PRO A 51 -14.13 -2.55 -1.55
N ALA A 52 -13.02 -1.99 -2.06
CA ALA A 52 -12.41 -2.36 -3.34
C ALA A 52 -11.29 -3.40 -3.21
N ALA A 53 -11.15 -4.07 -2.05
CA ALA A 53 -10.02 -4.94 -1.74
C ALA A 53 -9.73 -5.97 -2.85
N SER A 54 -10.76 -6.63 -3.38
CA SER A 54 -10.61 -7.62 -4.46
C SER A 54 -10.02 -7.05 -5.77
N SER A 55 -10.18 -5.76 -6.01
CA SER A 55 -9.65 -5.08 -7.20
C SER A 55 -8.24 -4.54 -6.99
N ILE A 56 -7.87 -4.25 -5.75
CA ILE A 56 -6.55 -3.66 -5.42
C ILE A 56 -5.50 -4.69 -5.00
N LEU A 57 -5.84 -5.98 -5.00
CA LEU A 57 -4.88 -7.04 -4.75
C LEU A 57 -3.75 -6.97 -5.79
N PRO A 58 -2.47 -7.02 -5.36
CA PRO A 58 -1.33 -6.88 -6.27
C PRO A 58 -1.37 -7.82 -7.46
N GLU A 59 -1.75 -9.07 -7.26
CA GLU A 59 -1.84 -10.08 -8.33
C GLU A 59 -2.83 -9.74 -9.46
N ARG A 60 -3.70 -8.75 -9.25
CA ARG A 60 -4.66 -8.29 -10.26
C ARG A 60 -4.09 -7.28 -11.24
N TRP A 61 -3.05 -6.58 -10.85
CA TRP A 61 -2.52 -5.47 -11.65
C TRP A 61 -0.99 -5.45 -11.75
N PHE A 62 -0.29 -6.25 -10.91
CA PHE A 62 1.17 -6.27 -10.85
C PHE A 62 1.67 -7.69 -10.60
N THR A 63 2.46 -8.24 -11.51
CA THR A 63 3.02 -9.60 -11.40
C THR A 63 4.40 -9.62 -12.04
N GLY A 64 5.38 -10.19 -11.35
CA GLY A 64 6.75 -10.32 -11.88
C GLY A 64 7.41 -8.98 -12.21
N ALA A 65 7.18 -7.96 -11.37
CA ALA A 65 7.65 -6.59 -11.56
C ALA A 65 7.03 -5.84 -12.75
N GLN A 66 5.95 -6.34 -13.33
CA GLN A 66 5.27 -5.74 -14.48
C GLN A 66 3.79 -5.48 -14.18
N PHE A 67 3.24 -4.42 -14.79
CA PHE A 67 1.81 -4.18 -14.77
C PHE A 67 1.09 -5.17 -15.70
N SER A 68 -0.03 -5.74 -15.22
CA SER A 68 -0.88 -6.64 -16.02
C SER A 68 -1.52 -5.94 -17.21
N LYS A 69 -1.66 -4.62 -17.17
CA LYS A 69 -2.08 -3.75 -18.28
C LYS A 69 -1.15 -2.54 -18.33
N PRO A 70 -0.88 -1.98 -19.51
CA PRO A 70 -0.04 -0.81 -19.62
C PRO A 70 -0.49 0.31 -18.68
N GLY A 71 0.41 0.73 -17.80
CA GLY A 71 0.21 1.87 -16.91
C GLY A 71 0.60 3.16 -17.64
N GLN A 72 -0.15 4.22 -17.41
CA GLN A 72 0.22 5.56 -17.86
C GLN A 72 1.14 6.18 -16.81
N ALA A 73 2.38 6.48 -17.17
CA ALA A 73 3.28 7.24 -16.29
C ALA A 73 2.70 8.64 -16.02
N LEU A 74 2.74 9.06 -14.77
CA LEU A 74 2.33 10.38 -14.34
C LEU A 74 3.55 11.16 -13.88
N ALA A 75 3.56 12.48 -14.11
CA ALA A 75 4.60 13.33 -13.57
C ALA A 75 4.59 13.28 -12.04
N GLY A 76 5.72 12.93 -11.44
CA GLY A 76 5.90 12.85 -9.99
C GLY A 76 7.27 13.38 -9.58
N ALA A 77 7.33 14.17 -8.51
CA ALA A 77 8.57 14.75 -7.99
C ALA A 77 9.43 13.75 -7.21
N THR A 78 8.81 12.75 -6.57
CA THR A 78 9.45 11.94 -5.52
C THR A 78 9.45 10.43 -5.79
N GLY A 79 9.13 10.00 -7.01
CA GLY A 79 9.09 8.57 -7.34
C GLY A 79 8.38 8.29 -8.65
N ALA A 80 8.44 7.03 -9.07
CA ALA A 80 7.67 6.57 -10.23
C ALA A 80 6.19 6.46 -9.85
N VAL A 81 5.33 7.18 -10.55
CA VAL A 81 3.88 7.22 -10.33
C VAL A 81 3.18 6.81 -11.61
N TYR A 82 2.25 5.87 -11.51
CA TYR A 82 1.51 5.33 -12.64
C TYR A 82 0.01 5.34 -12.40
N ARG A 83 -0.76 5.62 -13.44
CA ARG A 83 -2.19 5.35 -13.49
C ARG A 83 -2.39 3.98 -14.12
N VAL A 84 -2.86 3.01 -13.34
CA VAL A 84 -3.01 1.60 -13.76
C VAL A 84 -4.50 1.25 -13.84
N PRO A 85 -5.02 0.90 -15.02
CA PRO A 85 -6.39 0.40 -15.16
C PRO A 85 -6.54 -0.95 -14.46
N VAL A 86 -7.59 -1.09 -13.66
CA VAL A 86 -7.86 -2.32 -12.89
C VAL A 86 -9.31 -2.72 -13.07
N ALA A 87 -9.56 -4.02 -13.22
CA ALA A 87 -10.93 -4.52 -13.25
C ALA A 87 -11.66 -4.27 -11.93
N HIS A 88 -12.87 -3.71 -12.01
CA HIS A 88 -13.72 -3.47 -10.86
C HIS A 88 -15.13 -3.97 -11.15
N PRO A 89 -15.79 -4.71 -10.23
CA PRO A 89 -17.07 -5.37 -10.52
C PRO A 89 -18.22 -4.41 -10.86
N VAL A 90 -18.13 -3.16 -10.42
CA VAL A 90 -19.21 -2.16 -10.59
C VAL A 90 -18.80 -0.95 -11.44
N ARG A 91 -17.50 -0.67 -11.55
CA ARG A 91 -16.99 0.55 -12.21
C ARG A 91 -16.20 0.20 -13.46
N SER A 92 -16.68 0.60 -14.62
CA SER A 92 -16.03 0.34 -15.91
C SER A 92 -14.66 1.01 -16.08
N ASN A 93 -14.46 2.19 -15.47
CA ASN A 93 -13.25 3.00 -15.61
C ASN A 93 -12.47 3.12 -14.28
N PHE A 94 -12.37 2.03 -13.54
CA PHE A 94 -11.61 2.05 -12.30
C PHE A 94 -10.11 1.98 -12.59
N ALA A 95 -9.34 2.90 -12.02
CA ALA A 95 -7.90 2.91 -12.13
C ALA A 95 -7.27 3.26 -10.78
N LEU A 96 -6.13 2.64 -10.50
CA LEU A 96 -5.30 2.96 -9.34
C LEU A 96 -4.27 4.01 -9.73
N VAL A 97 -3.91 4.88 -8.80
CA VAL A 97 -2.66 5.63 -8.84
C VAL A 97 -1.69 4.87 -7.96
N VAL A 98 -0.68 4.28 -8.59
CA VAL A 98 0.35 3.48 -7.93
C VAL A 98 1.61 4.32 -7.84
N LYS A 99 2.11 4.53 -6.64
CA LYS A 99 3.37 5.22 -6.38
C LYS A 99 4.37 4.20 -5.84
N PHE A 100 5.52 4.08 -6.50
CA PHE A 100 6.65 3.33 -5.98
C PHE A 100 7.47 4.24 -5.09
N SER A 101 7.61 3.86 -3.83
CA SER A 101 8.41 4.61 -2.88
C SER A 101 9.87 4.19 -2.99
N ARG A 102 10.77 5.14 -3.23
CA ARG A 102 12.23 4.89 -3.23
C ARG A 102 12.71 4.49 -1.84
N PHE A 103 12.12 5.02 -0.79
CA PHE A 103 12.43 4.67 0.57
C PHE A 103 12.29 3.16 0.84
N GLY A 104 11.23 2.54 0.32
CA GLY A 104 11.01 1.09 0.44
C GLY A 104 11.96 0.24 -0.41
N GLN A 105 12.66 0.84 -1.36
CA GLN A 105 13.65 0.16 -2.21
C GLN A 105 15.03 0.10 -1.54
N ASP A 106 15.41 1.16 -0.84
CA ASP A 106 16.75 1.29 -0.23
C ASP A 106 16.79 0.78 1.21
N VAL A 107 15.65 0.80 1.89
CA VAL A 107 15.53 0.38 3.29
C VAL A 107 14.48 -0.71 3.35
N GLY A 108 14.86 -1.92 3.71
CA GLY A 108 13.92 -3.02 3.94
C GLY A 108 12.90 -2.58 4.99
N ILE A 109 11.64 -2.41 4.58
CA ILE A 109 10.56 -2.17 5.54
C ILE A 109 10.35 -3.48 6.27
N THR A 110 11.09 -3.70 7.35
CA THR A 110 10.80 -4.76 8.30
C THR A 110 9.66 -4.29 9.18
N VAL A 111 8.45 -4.19 8.63
CA VAL A 111 7.24 -3.85 9.39
C VAL A 111 6.63 -5.11 10.03
N ALA A 112 7.25 -6.25 9.83
CA ALA A 112 6.79 -7.51 10.40
C ALA A 112 7.29 -7.66 11.83
N GLY A 113 6.51 -7.23 12.78
CA GLY A 113 6.62 -7.64 14.19
C GLY A 113 7.77 -7.00 14.96
N ASN A 114 7.44 -6.26 15.95
CA ASN A 114 8.06 -5.94 17.24
C ASN A 114 9.59 -5.75 17.38
N GLU A 115 10.37 -5.85 16.34
CA GLU A 115 11.78 -5.49 16.36
C GLU A 115 11.99 -4.32 15.41
N LEU A 116 11.81 -3.11 15.96
CA LEU A 116 12.62 -1.98 15.54
C LEU A 116 14.04 -2.46 15.77
N THR A 117 14.74 -2.85 14.72
CA THR A 117 16.17 -3.07 14.82
C THR A 117 16.77 -1.76 15.30
N ASP A 118 17.47 -1.79 16.44
CA ASP A 118 18.33 -0.72 16.94
C ASP A 118 19.56 -0.54 16.02
N ASP A 119 19.36 -0.64 14.72
CA ASP A 119 20.38 -0.35 13.73
C ASP A 119 20.52 1.17 13.63
N ALA A 120 21.53 1.70 14.31
CA ALA A 120 21.86 3.12 14.33
C ALA A 120 22.07 3.68 12.91
N GLU A 121 22.57 2.86 11.98
CA GLU A 121 22.73 3.24 10.57
C GLU A 121 21.37 3.37 9.87
N PHE A 122 20.43 2.48 10.17
CA PHE A 122 19.08 2.57 9.68
C PHE A 122 18.37 3.84 10.19
N MET A 123 18.44 4.09 11.50
CA MET A 123 17.85 5.29 12.10
C MET A 123 18.48 6.57 11.56
N SER A 124 19.80 6.63 11.39
CA SER A 124 20.47 7.78 10.77
C SER A 124 20.01 8.01 9.33
N ARG A 125 19.80 6.96 8.54
CA ARG A 125 19.27 7.08 7.16
C ARG A 125 17.82 7.53 7.15
N VAL A 126 17.01 7.12 8.13
CA VAL A 126 15.63 7.58 8.30
C VAL A 126 15.59 9.06 8.69
N ASP A 127 16.43 9.48 9.60
CA ASP A 127 16.48 10.88 10.09
C ASP A 127 16.96 11.87 9.00
N HIS A 128 17.78 11.41 8.06
CA HIS A 128 18.27 12.21 6.94
C HIS A 128 17.49 12.01 5.63
N ALA A 129 16.45 11.16 5.64
CA ALA A 129 15.66 10.91 4.44
C ALA A 129 14.76 12.11 4.12
N GLU A 130 14.94 12.71 2.96
CA GLU A 130 14.05 13.74 2.41
C GLU A 130 12.66 13.21 2.04
N PHE A 131 12.41 11.91 2.22
CA PHE A 131 11.19 11.22 1.80
C PHE A 131 10.49 10.58 2.98
N LEU A 132 9.21 10.89 3.14
CA LEU A 132 8.38 10.24 4.15
C LEU A 132 8.15 8.75 3.80
N PRO A 133 8.22 7.85 4.80
CA PRO A 133 7.77 6.47 4.62
C PRO A 133 6.33 6.43 4.12
N PRO A 134 5.92 5.42 3.34
CA PRO A 134 4.56 5.32 2.80
C PRO A 134 3.47 5.42 3.87
N PHE A 135 3.70 4.89 5.05
CA PHE A 135 2.76 4.97 6.18
C PHE A 135 2.59 6.39 6.71
N GLU A 136 3.67 7.15 6.80
CA GLU A 136 3.63 8.53 7.23
C GLU A 136 3.00 9.43 6.17
N GLU A 137 3.30 9.21 4.88
CA GLU A 137 2.64 9.90 3.77
C GLU A 137 1.12 9.67 3.82
N PHE A 138 0.66 8.44 4.07
CA PHE A 138 -0.76 8.13 4.24
C PHE A 138 -1.35 8.83 5.47
N GLY A 139 -0.62 8.84 6.60
CA GLY A 139 -1.03 9.54 7.81
C GLY A 139 -1.22 11.04 7.58
N ASN A 140 -0.26 11.68 6.91
CA ASN A 140 -0.32 13.09 6.55
C ASN A 140 -1.49 13.39 5.61
N LEU A 141 -1.69 12.54 4.58
CA LEU A 141 -2.80 12.69 3.65
C LEU A 141 -4.16 12.52 4.33
N MET A 142 -4.30 11.58 5.25
CA MET A 142 -5.54 11.39 6.01
C MET A 142 -5.82 12.56 6.94
N ARG A 143 -4.79 13.10 7.62
CA ARG A 143 -4.92 14.32 8.44
C ARG A 143 -5.38 15.51 7.59
N LEU A 144 -4.75 15.74 6.45
CA LEU A 144 -5.13 16.80 5.53
C LEU A 144 -6.59 16.67 5.07
N ARG A 145 -7.02 15.47 4.69
CA ARG A 145 -8.41 15.22 4.29
C ARG A 145 -9.42 15.52 5.40
N ASN A 146 -9.08 15.16 6.63
CA ASN A 146 -9.94 15.39 7.79
C ASN A 146 -10.02 16.89 8.18
N GLN A 147 -8.92 17.63 8.01
CA GLN A 147 -8.86 19.05 8.35
C GLN A 147 -9.48 19.95 7.27
N CYS A 148 -9.22 19.65 6.00
CA CYS A 148 -9.64 20.49 4.89
C CYS A 148 -11.04 20.11 4.34
N GLY A 149 -11.59 19.00 4.77
CA GLY A 149 -12.95 18.56 4.41
C GLY A 149 -13.16 18.50 2.89
N ARG A 150 -14.30 19.06 2.45
CA ARG A 150 -14.70 19.05 1.03
C ARG A 150 -13.95 20.04 0.14
N HIS A 151 -13.19 20.96 0.73
CA HIS A 151 -12.50 22.02 -0.02
C HIS A 151 -11.20 21.53 -0.68
N PHE A 152 -10.72 20.36 -0.32
CA PHE A 152 -9.50 19.80 -0.87
C PHE A 152 -9.71 18.40 -1.42
N ALA A 153 -9.80 18.30 -2.75
CA ALA A 153 -9.98 17.02 -3.44
C ALA A 153 -8.64 16.27 -3.52
N THR A 154 -8.40 15.37 -2.59
CA THR A 154 -7.26 14.45 -2.65
C THR A 154 -7.71 13.04 -3.02
N LYS A 155 -6.82 12.25 -3.59
CA LYS A 155 -7.07 10.81 -3.77
C LYS A 155 -7.14 10.13 -2.40
N ALA A 156 -8.07 9.20 -2.24
CA ALA A 156 -8.13 8.39 -1.03
C ALA A 156 -6.96 7.39 -1.02
N PRO A 157 -6.16 7.33 0.04
CA PRO A 157 -5.15 6.29 0.18
C PRO A 157 -5.85 4.94 0.39
N LEU A 158 -5.57 3.95 -0.47
CA LEU A 158 -6.29 2.68 -0.47
C LEU A 158 -5.51 1.58 0.23
N ALA A 159 -4.25 1.39 -0.14
CA ALA A 159 -3.41 0.34 0.41
C ALA A 159 -1.93 0.65 0.24
N ILE A 160 -1.11 0.03 1.09
CA ILE A 160 0.34 -0.06 0.96
C ILE A 160 0.68 -1.53 0.73
N TYR A 161 1.45 -1.80 -0.31
CA TYR A 161 1.93 -3.13 -0.64
C TYR A 161 3.44 -3.19 -0.50
N SER A 162 3.93 -4.14 0.28
CA SER A 162 5.34 -4.49 0.41
C SER A 162 5.56 -5.85 -0.23
N PRO A 163 6.22 -5.92 -1.40
CA PRO A 163 6.47 -7.19 -2.08
C PRO A 163 7.46 -8.06 -1.28
N PRO A 164 7.45 -9.40 -1.49
CA PRO A 164 8.31 -10.32 -0.75
C PRO A 164 9.79 -10.18 -1.11
N THR A 165 10.06 -9.61 -2.29
CA THR A 165 11.42 -9.33 -2.78
C THR A 165 11.49 -7.89 -3.28
N ARG A 166 12.67 -7.29 -3.20
CA ARG A 166 12.90 -5.95 -3.74
C ARG A 166 12.87 -5.98 -5.26
N TYR A 167 12.19 -5.02 -5.84
CA TYR A 167 12.28 -4.73 -7.28
C TYR A 167 13.36 -3.69 -7.51
N LEU A 168 14.24 -3.92 -8.47
CA LEU A 168 15.21 -2.94 -8.90
C LEU A 168 14.51 -1.86 -9.75
N ALA A 169 14.96 -0.61 -9.65
CA ALA A 169 14.31 0.52 -10.33
C ALA A 169 14.15 0.32 -11.84
N TRP A 170 15.13 -0.34 -12.50
CA TRP A 170 15.07 -0.65 -13.93
C TRP A 170 14.04 -1.71 -14.32
N GLN A 171 13.56 -2.53 -13.37
CA GLN A 171 12.49 -3.51 -13.61
C GLN A 171 11.11 -2.88 -13.65
N LEU A 172 10.98 -1.64 -13.20
CA LEU A 172 9.71 -0.93 -13.14
C LEU A 172 9.43 -0.09 -14.38
N GLY A 173 10.32 -0.15 -15.38
CA GLY A 173 10.17 0.39 -16.71
C GLY A 173 10.59 1.82 -16.83
#